data_c41f28e97e117f39c0f6f7df701bd883
#
_entry.id   c41f28e97e117f39c0f6f7df701bd883
#
_cell.length_a   1.000
_cell.length_b   1.000
_cell.length_c   1.000
_cell.angle_alpha   90.00
_cell.angle_beta   90.00
_cell.angle_gamma   90.00
#
_symmetry.space_group_name_H-M   'P 1'
#
loop_
_entity.id
_entity.type
_entity.pdbx_description
1 polymer ?
#
loop_
_entity_poly.entity_id
_entity_poly.type
_entity_poly.pdbx_seq_one_letter_code
_entity_poly.pdbx_strand_id
1 'polypeptide(L)'
;SAASDVYKRQALGLYLFINLIFIVKYGLRVSPLVVILGIVLFLTLVLGIFKLYNNRFVDKNIVWLLLIFAVFSYCLTLFVPLESLNVDRWQIITCFCNAVENGEYPYLSHPENIPENLPGPSPFYFVLSYPFYKLNFFEGIPLAASFLWYFCLPFKSRKNRVLTTLLLLISPVYIYEIMVRSTIITNSLIILIWATYFVRFGRWNASTVFFNALLFGMLLNTRNVFIIPVLIYGVYYVCRKQTQMKILWWSFVSIIFFLSLYALLAAVWGVENVLEYNPFRVQSEMIIPAWLSVTIVFIAVVAGAFVKKSENIVFYSCLIFFISAFSTYLWTSFHDESFSYAYLEHFDITYFLFSYTFALYLIKPEICIKVRL
;
A
#
# COMPACT_ATOMS: atom_id res chain seq x y z
N SER A 1 -8.94 23.44 13.23
CA SER A 1 -8.86 24.52 12.23
C SER A 1 -9.54 24.06 10.94
N ALA A 2 -10.11 24.98 10.16
CA ALA A 2 -10.82 24.65 8.90
C ALA A 2 -10.00 23.79 7.94
N ALA A 3 -8.70 24.04 7.80
CA ALA A 3 -7.81 23.23 6.97
C ALA A 3 -7.72 21.77 7.41
N SER A 4 -7.70 21.48 8.71
CA SER A 4 -7.70 20.09 9.21
C SER A 4 -8.99 19.34 8.86
N ASP A 5 -10.13 20.04 8.83
CA ASP A 5 -11.42 19.44 8.50
C ASP A 5 -11.56 19.17 7.00
N VAL A 6 -10.92 19.99 6.14
CA VAL A 6 -10.85 19.77 4.68
C VAL A 6 -10.10 18.48 4.37
N TYR A 7 -8.91 18.28 4.94
CA TYR A 7 -8.11 17.06 4.69
C TYR A 7 -8.84 15.78 5.10
N LYS A 8 -9.58 15.82 6.22
CA LYS A 8 -10.36 14.68 6.69
C LYS A 8 -11.48 14.32 5.71
N ARG A 9 -12.21 15.32 5.17
CA ARG A 9 -13.27 15.09 4.18
C ARG A 9 -12.71 14.55 2.87
N GLN A 10 -11.58 15.08 2.42
CA GLN A 10 -10.88 14.58 1.23
C GLN A 10 -10.44 13.12 1.41
N ALA A 11 -9.91 12.76 2.59
CA ALA A 11 -9.54 11.39 2.90
C ALA A 11 -10.73 10.42 2.86
N LEU A 12 -11.88 10.81 3.40
CA LEU A 12 -13.12 10.03 3.29
C LEU A 12 -13.57 9.91 1.83
N GLY A 13 -13.51 11.02 1.07
CA GLY A 13 -13.83 11.01 -0.36
C GLY A 13 -12.94 10.04 -1.15
N LEU A 14 -11.62 10.04 -0.91
CA LEU A 14 -10.69 9.11 -1.53
C LEU A 14 -10.96 7.66 -1.15
N TYR A 15 -11.23 7.38 0.14
CA TYR A 15 -11.61 6.05 0.60
C TYR A 15 -12.87 5.54 -0.12
N LEU A 16 -13.92 6.35 -0.18
CA LEU A 16 -15.16 5.99 -0.88
C LEU A 16 -14.91 5.78 -2.37
N PHE A 17 -14.21 6.72 -3.02
CA PHE A 17 -13.91 6.65 -4.45
C PHE A 17 -13.17 5.35 -4.81
N ILE A 18 -12.11 5.00 -4.06
CA ILE A 18 -11.32 3.80 -4.35
C ILE A 18 -12.17 2.54 -4.18
N ASN A 19 -13.00 2.45 -3.13
CA ASN A 19 -13.90 1.31 -2.98
C ASN A 19 -14.95 1.22 -4.11
N LEU A 20 -15.50 2.37 -4.52
CA LEU A 20 -16.51 2.41 -5.58
C LEU A 20 -15.94 1.99 -6.93
N ILE A 21 -14.74 2.43 -7.31
CA ILE A 21 -14.13 1.99 -8.57
C ILE A 21 -13.85 0.48 -8.58
N PHE A 22 -13.50 -0.14 -7.43
CA PHE A 22 -13.37 -1.59 -7.33
C PHE A 22 -14.70 -2.31 -7.51
N ILE A 23 -15.78 -1.82 -6.85
CA ILE A 23 -17.12 -2.39 -7.03
C ILE A 23 -17.54 -2.30 -8.51
N VAL A 24 -17.30 -1.15 -9.16
CA VAL A 24 -17.67 -0.95 -10.56
C VAL A 24 -16.88 -1.89 -11.47
N LYS A 25 -15.55 -1.89 -11.37
CA LYS A 25 -14.71 -2.72 -12.26
C LYS A 25 -15.04 -4.21 -12.15
N TYR A 26 -15.04 -4.75 -10.96
CA TYR A 26 -15.24 -6.18 -10.76
C TYR A 26 -16.73 -6.59 -10.80
N GLY A 27 -17.63 -5.70 -10.40
CA GLY A 27 -19.07 -5.94 -10.51
C GLY A 27 -19.56 -5.98 -11.96
N LEU A 28 -19.01 -5.13 -12.85
CA LEU A 28 -19.36 -5.13 -14.27
C LEU A 28 -18.97 -6.44 -14.99
N ARG A 29 -17.94 -7.13 -14.49
CA ARG A 29 -17.60 -8.47 -15.00
C ARG A 29 -18.67 -9.51 -14.73
N VAL A 30 -19.57 -9.27 -13.77
CA VAL A 30 -20.69 -10.16 -13.44
C VAL A 30 -21.98 -9.61 -14.04
N SER A 31 -22.44 -8.43 -13.61
CA SER A 31 -23.59 -7.75 -14.18
C SER A 31 -23.72 -6.31 -13.64
N PRO A 32 -24.41 -5.39 -14.37
CA PRO A 32 -24.71 -4.05 -13.86
C PRO A 32 -25.54 -4.07 -12.56
N LEU A 33 -26.39 -5.07 -12.36
CA LEU A 33 -27.17 -5.24 -11.13
C LEU A 33 -26.28 -5.47 -9.92
N VAL A 34 -25.22 -6.27 -10.07
CA VAL A 34 -24.22 -6.52 -9.00
C VAL A 34 -23.51 -5.22 -8.61
N VAL A 35 -23.21 -4.35 -9.58
CA VAL A 35 -22.64 -3.02 -9.29
C VAL A 35 -23.58 -2.18 -8.42
N ILE A 36 -24.85 -2.06 -8.82
CA ILE A 36 -25.84 -1.27 -8.09
C ILE A 36 -26.01 -1.81 -6.66
N LEU A 37 -26.23 -3.11 -6.52
CA LEU A 37 -26.38 -3.75 -5.22
C LEU A 37 -25.12 -3.62 -4.35
N GLY A 38 -23.94 -3.77 -4.95
CA GLY A 38 -22.65 -3.60 -4.27
C GLY A 38 -22.43 -2.18 -3.75
N ILE A 39 -22.76 -1.16 -4.56
CA ILE A 39 -22.69 0.25 -4.15
C ILE A 39 -23.65 0.53 -3.00
N VAL A 40 -24.93 0.12 -3.14
CA VAL A 40 -25.95 0.34 -2.10
C VAL A 40 -25.56 -0.34 -0.80
N LEU A 41 -25.14 -1.60 -0.86
CA LEU A 41 -24.67 -2.37 0.30
C LEU A 41 -23.48 -1.69 0.96
N PHE A 42 -22.44 -1.35 0.21
CA PHE A 42 -21.24 -0.71 0.73
C PHE A 42 -21.55 0.62 1.42
N LEU A 43 -22.32 1.52 0.78
CA LEU A 43 -22.68 2.81 1.37
C LEU A 43 -23.54 2.63 2.62
N THR A 44 -24.47 1.67 2.63
CA THR A 44 -25.29 1.34 3.81
C THR A 44 -24.42 0.85 4.97
N LEU A 45 -23.44 -0.03 4.70
CA LEU A 45 -22.49 -0.51 5.70
C LEU A 45 -21.62 0.63 6.24
N VAL A 46 -21.13 1.52 5.39
CA VAL A 46 -20.36 2.71 5.82
C VAL A 46 -21.20 3.58 6.76
N LEU A 47 -22.45 3.89 6.39
CA LEU A 47 -23.36 4.66 7.25
C LEU A 47 -23.67 3.93 8.56
N GLY A 48 -23.84 2.61 8.51
CA GLY A 48 -24.01 1.77 9.71
C GLY A 48 -22.81 1.86 10.65
N ILE A 49 -21.58 1.78 10.11
CA ILE A 49 -20.36 1.90 10.92
C ILE A 49 -20.25 3.27 11.58
N PHE A 50 -20.60 4.34 10.87
CA PHE A 50 -20.63 5.67 11.49
C PHE A 50 -21.64 5.82 12.62
N LYS A 51 -22.64 4.96 12.72
CA LYS A 51 -23.54 4.86 13.88
C LYS A 51 -22.98 3.95 14.98
N LEU A 52 -22.30 2.88 14.60
CA LEU A 52 -21.87 1.80 15.50
C LEU A 52 -20.50 2.01 16.15
N TYR A 53 -19.55 2.75 15.54
CA TYR A 53 -18.18 2.88 16.03
C TYR A 53 -18.06 3.39 17.47
N ASN A 54 -19.07 4.10 17.97
CA ASN A 54 -19.14 4.63 19.33
C ASN A 54 -19.85 3.68 20.31
N ASN A 55 -20.31 2.52 19.87
CA ASN A 55 -20.97 1.54 20.69
C ASN A 55 -19.95 0.83 21.59
N ARG A 56 -20.23 0.81 22.92
CA ARG A 56 -19.35 0.16 23.91
C ARG A 56 -19.17 -1.34 23.68
N PHE A 57 -20.20 -2.01 23.17
CA PHE A 57 -20.13 -3.43 22.86
C PHE A 57 -19.13 -3.69 21.73
N VAL A 58 -19.20 -2.93 20.63
CA VAL A 58 -18.28 -3.04 19.50
C VAL A 58 -16.83 -2.72 19.93
N ASP A 59 -16.65 -1.64 20.70
CA ASP A 59 -15.34 -1.26 21.22
C ASP A 59 -14.72 -2.36 22.09
N LYS A 60 -15.48 -2.97 22.96
CA LYS A 60 -15.03 -4.07 23.85
C LYS A 60 -14.66 -5.32 23.06
N ASN A 61 -15.42 -5.64 22.02
CA ASN A 61 -15.32 -6.91 21.27
C ASN A 61 -14.58 -6.80 19.95
N ILE A 62 -13.91 -5.67 19.64
CA ILE A 62 -13.27 -5.44 18.32
C ILE A 62 -12.22 -6.50 17.97
N VAL A 63 -11.49 -7.04 18.95
CA VAL A 63 -10.50 -8.11 18.72
C VAL A 63 -11.19 -9.40 18.31
N TRP A 64 -12.31 -9.74 18.92
CA TRP A 64 -13.11 -10.89 18.52
C TRP A 64 -13.69 -10.73 17.11
N LEU A 65 -14.14 -9.50 16.77
CA LEU A 65 -14.59 -9.20 15.41
C LEU A 65 -13.47 -9.37 14.38
N LEU A 66 -12.24 -8.96 14.70
CA LEU A 66 -11.06 -9.19 13.86
C LEU A 66 -10.79 -10.69 13.64
N LEU A 67 -10.85 -11.49 14.73
CA LEU A 67 -10.63 -12.93 14.65
C LEU A 67 -11.73 -13.61 13.81
N ILE A 68 -13.00 -13.28 14.07
CA ILE A 68 -14.14 -13.82 13.31
C ILE A 68 -14.00 -13.44 11.82
N PHE A 69 -13.66 -12.19 11.53
CA PHE A 69 -13.42 -11.75 10.16
C PHE A 69 -12.29 -12.51 9.50
N ALA A 70 -11.16 -12.71 10.20
CA ALA A 70 -10.01 -13.44 9.66
C ALA A 70 -10.37 -14.90 9.35
N VAL A 71 -11.05 -15.60 10.28
CA VAL A 71 -11.50 -16.98 10.07
C VAL A 71 -12.51 -17.05 8.92
N PHE A 72 -13.51 -16.16 8.90
CA PHE A 72 -14.52 -16.12 7.84
C PHE A 72 -13.88 -15.85 6.47
N SER A 73 -13.00 -14.87 6.38
CA SER A 73 -12.30 -14.54 5.14
C SER A 73 -11.39 -15.68 4.68
N TYR A 74 -10.69 -16.34 5.60
CA TYR A 74 -9.93 -17.54 5.27
C TYR A 74 -10.81 -18.65 4.74
N CYS A 75 -11.94 -18.93 5.40
CA CYS A 75 -12.89 -19.91 4.88
C CYS A 75 -13.42 -19.57 3.49
N LEU A 76 -13.65 -18.28 3.21
CA LEU A 76 -14.05 -17.85 1.86
C LEU A 76 -12.97 -18.13 0.82
N THR A 77 -11.68 -17.95 1.16
CA THR A 77 -10.61 -18.24 0.20
C THR A 77 -10.53 -19.71 -0.19
N LEU A 78 -11.00 -20.63 0.63
CA LEU A 78 -11.05 -22.06 0.29
C LEU A 78 -12.01 -22.37 -0.86
N PHE A 79 -13.00 -21.51 -1.12
CA PHE A 79 -13.92 -21.64 -2.26
C PHE A 79 -13.37 -20.98 -3.55
N VAL A 80 -12.22 -20.31 -3.48
CA VAL A 80 -11.58 -19.65 -4.61
C VAL A 80 -10.19 -20.28 -4.80
N PRO A 81 -10.05 -21.34 -5.61
CA PRO A 81 -8.78 -21.98 -5.87
C PRO A 81 -7.77 -20.99 -6.44
N LEU A 82 -6.50 -21.13 -6.07
CA LEU A 82 -5.42 -20.26 -6.53
C LEU A 82 -5.30 -20.27 -8.06
N GLU A 83 -5.45 -21.45 -8.66
CA GLU A 83 -5.32 -21.68 -10.10
C GLU A 83 -6.45 -21.02 -10.91
N SER A 84 -7.59 -20.71 -10.27
CA SER A 84 -8.71 -20.01 -10.90
C SER A 84 -8.51 -18.50 -11.00
N LEU A 85 -7.48 -17.96 -10.32
CA LEU A 85 -7.21 -16.54 -10.27
C LEU A 85 -6.36 -16.12 -11.47
N ASN A 86 -6.89 -15.23 -12.28
CA ASN A 86 -6.15 -14.60 -13.38
C ASN A 86 -5.34 -13.41 -12.86
N VAL A 87 -4.47 -13.66 -11.87
CA VAL A 87 -3.55 -12.67 -11.28
C VAL A 87 -2.24 -13.35 -10.89
N ASP A 88 -1.14 -12.64 -11.05
CA ASP A 88 0.22 -13.13 -10.83
C ASP A 88 0.75 -12.97 -9.39
N ARG A 89 -0.08 -12.45 -8.47
CA ARG A 89 0.35 -11.97 -7.15
C ARG A 89 1.12 -13.01 -6.32
N TRP A 90 0.52 -14.16 -6.09
CA TRP A 90 1.12 -15.25 -5.33
C TRP A 90 2.15 -16.02 -6.16
N GLN A 91 1.94 -16.11 -7.48
CA GLN A 91 2.83 -16.83 -8.39
C GLN A 91 4.19 -16.17 -8.52
N ILE A 92 4.24 -14.82 -8.55
CA ILE A 92 5.51 -14.06 -8.51
C ILE A 92 6.31 -14.39 -7.25
N ILE A 93 5.65 -14.58 -6.11
CA ILE A 93 6.34 -15.00 -4.87
C ILE A 93 6.85 -16.43 -5.03
N THR A 94 6.03 -17.32 -5.54
CA THR A 94 6.36 -18.75 -5.70
C THR A 94 7.52 -18.93 -6.68
N CYS A 95 7.45 -18.37 -7.89
CA CYS A 95 8.49 -18.52 -8.89
C CYS A 95 9.83 -17.92 -8.43
N PHE A 96 9.80 -16.74 -7.80
CA PHE A 96 11.00 -16.13 -7.24
C PHE A 96 11.64 -17.02 -6.14
N CYS A 97 10.85 -17.49 -5.18
CA CYS A 97 11.35 -18.31 -4.07
C CYS A 97 11.86 -19.67 -4.56
N ASN A 98 11.16 -20.31 -5.52
CA ASN A 98 11.61 -21.55 -6.14
C ASN A 98 12.96 -21.36 -6.85
N ALA A 99 13.14 -20.30 -7.62
CA ALA A 99 14.40 -20.01 -8.29
C ALA A 99 15.55 -19.82 -7.30
N VAL A 100 15.33 -19.07 -6.20
CA VAL A 100 16.31 -18.92 -5.13
C VAL A 100 16.71 -20.28 -4.53
N GLU A 101 15.75 -21.17 -4.27
CA GLU A 101 16.01 -22.50 -3.69
C GLU A 101 16.75 -23.42 -4.67
N ASN A 102 16.52 -23.26 -5.96
CA ASN A 102 17.22 -23.99 -7.00
C ASN A 102 18.60 -23.40 -7.36
N GLY A 103 18.98 -22.27 -6.73
CA GLY A 103 20.24 -21.57 -7.03
C GLY A 103 20.22 -20.77 -8.33
N GLU A 104 19.06 -20.56 -8.94
CA GLU A 104 18.84 -19.80 -10.16
C GLU A 104 18.66 -18.31 -9.86
N TYR A 105 18.97 -17.44 -10.85
CA TYR A 105 18.76 -16.00 -10.68
C TYR A 105 17.24 -15.68 -10.66
N PRO A 106 16.70 -15.21 -9.52
CA PRO A 106 15.26 -15.22 -9.29
C PRO A 106 14.47 -14.23 -10.15
N TYR A 107 15.10 -13.18 -10.68
CA TYR A 107 14.43 -12.21 -11.54
C TYR A 107 14.29 -12.66 -13.00
N LEU A 108 14.80 -13.82 -13.36
CA LEU A 108 14.54 -14.51 -14.62
C LEU A 108 13.43 -15.56 -14.51
N SER A 109 12.89 -15.77 -13.32
CA SER A 109 11.78 -16.71 -13.14
C SER A 109 10.47 -16.14 -13.68
N HIS A 110 9.59 -17.00 -14.16
CA HIS A 110 8.32 -16.62 -14.75
C HIS A 110 7.15 -17.29 -14.03
N PRO A 111 6.05 -16.56 -13.77
CA PRO A 111 4.81 -17.16 -13.32
C PRO A 111 4.23 -18.09 -14.38
N GLU A 112 3.72 -19.25 -13.98
CA GLU A 112 3.18 -20.25 -14.92
C GLU A 112 1.99 -19.73 -15.74
N ASN A 113 1.08 -18.96 -15.09
CA ASN A 113 -0.12 -18.46 -15.74
C ASN A 113 0.11 -17.23 -16.61
N ILE A 114 1.18 -16.46 -16.36
CA ILE A 114 1.52 -15.24 -17.11
C ILE A 114 3.03 -15.22 -17.34
N PRO A 115 3.53 -16.07 -18.26
CA PRO A 115 4.99 -16.24 -18.47
C PRO A 115 5.69 -14.98 -19.01
N GLU A 116 4.93 -13.99 -19.46
CA GLU A 116 5.47 -12.70 -19.92
C GLU A 116 5.89 -11.79 -18.78
N ASN A 117 5.38 -12.03 -17.56
CA ASN A 117 5.68 -11.19 -16.40
C ASN A 117 6.95 -11.67 -15.69
N LEU A 118 7.83 -10.72 -15.41
CA LEU A 118 8.99 -10.92 -14.54
C LEU A 118 8.67 -10.45 -13.11
N PRO A 119 9.37 -10.99 -12.08
CA PRO A 119 9.25 -10.48 -10.71
C PRO A 119 9.62 -9.00 -10.61
N GLY A 120 8.61 -8.14 -10.52
CA GLY A 120 8.79 -6.68 -10.42
C GLY A 120 9.17 -6.18 -9.02
N PRO A 121 8.66 -6.75 -7.89
CA PRO A 121 9.02 -6.30 -6.55
C PRO A 121 10.51 -6.43 -6.25
N SER A 122 11.04 -5.51 -5.41
CA SER A 122 12.45 -5.54 -4.99
C SER A 122 12.72 -6.63 -3.95
N PRO A 123 13.99 -7.03 -3.71
CA PRO A 123 14.33 -8.26 -2.98
C PRO A 123 13.71 -8.40 -1.58
N PHE A 124 13.60 -7.32 -0.81
CA PHE A 124 13.05 -7.40 0.55
C PHE A 124 11.56 -7.75 0.60
N TYR A 125 10.83 -7.49 -0.46
CA TYR A 125 9.46 -7.95 -0.63
C TYR A 125 9.35 -9.48 -0.53
N PHE A 126 10.27 -10.20 -1.17
CA PHE A 126 10.31 -11.66 -1.15
C PHE A 126 10.78 -12.20 0.19
N VAL A 127 11.72 -11.51 0.85
CA VAL A 127 12.13 -11.85 2.24
C VAL A 127 10.93 -11.80 3.19
N LEU A 128 10.09 -10.75 3.10
CA LEU A 128 8.88 -10.64 3.91
C LEU A 128 7.82 -11.71 3.57
N SER A 129 7.77 -12.14 2.32
CA SER A 129 6.78 -13.11 1.83
C SER A 129 7.24 -14.56 2.01
N TYR A 130 8.53 -14.81 2.20
CA TYR A 130 9.14 -16.14 2.28
C TYR A 130 8.53 -17.06 3.36
N PRO A 131 8.23 -16.62 4.59
CA PRO A 131 7.58 -17.46 5.58
C PRO A 131 6.22 -17.98 5.12
N PHE A 132 5.45 -17.16 4.43
CA PHE A 132 4.12 -17.51 3.92
C PHE A 132 4.22 -18.48 2.73
N TYR A 133 5.22 -18.29 1.87
CA TYR A 133 5.56 -19.26 0.82
C TYR A 133 5.91 -20.63 1.42
N LYS A 134 6.78 -20.70 2.42
CA LYS A 134 7.15 -21.96 3.08
C LYS A 134 6.00 -22.68 3.78
N LEU A 135 5.05 -21.92 4.30
CA LEU A 135 3.84 -22.46 4.93
C LEU A 135 2.72 -22.75 3.92
N ASN A 136 2.90 -22.43 2.63
CA ASN A 136 1.85 -22.44 1.62
C ASN A 136 0.57 -21.72 2.10
N PHE A 137 0.76 -20.56 2.75
CA PHE A 137 -0.31 -19.78 3.39
C PHE A 137 -0.27 -18.33 2.92
N PHE A 138 -0.49 -18.12 1.62
CA PHE A 138 -0.45 -16.78 1.01
C PHE A 138 -1.56 -15.86 1.52
N GLU A 139 -2.69 -16.39 1.92
CA GLU A 139 -3.79 -15.65 2.56
C GLU A 139 -3.36 -14.94 3.84
N GLY A 140 -2.39 -15.50 4.53
CA GLY A 140 -1.85 -14.93 5.77
C GLY A 140 -1.30 -13.52 5.60
N ILE A 141 -0.77 -13.18 4.43
CA ILE A 141 -0.20 -11.86 4.18
C ILE A 141 -1.27 -10.76 4.22
N PRO A 142 -2.34 -10.78 3.41
CA PRO A 142 -3.39 -9.77 3.49
C PRO A 142 -4.21 -9.87 4.78
N LEU A 143 -4.41 -11.05 5.37
CA LEU A 143 -5.10 -11.19 6.66
C LEU A 143 -4.34 -10.50 7.78
N ALA A 144 -3.00 -10.58 7.79
CA ALA A 144 -2.16 -9.88 8.76
C ALA A 144 -2.37 -8.36 8.75
N ALA A 145 -2.79 -7.78 7.63
CA ALA A 145 -3.00 -6.34 7.51
C ALA A 145 -4.03 -5.82 8.52
N SER A 146 -5.13 -6.54 8.80
CA SER A 146 -6.13 -6.08 9.77
C SER A 146 -5.59 -6.06 11.21
N PHE A 147 -4.75 -7.03 11.57
CA PHE A 147 -4.08 -7.06 12.87
C PHE A 147 -3.01 -5.98 12.99
N LEU A 148 -2.17 -5.81 11.97
CA LEU A 148 -1.19 -4.72 11.90
C LEU A 148 -1.87 -3.36 11.98
N TRP A 149 -3.02 -3.19 11.30
CA TRP A 149 -3.84 -1.98 11.37
C TRP A 149 -4.27 -1.66 12.79
N TYR A 150 -4.85 -2.63 13.45
CA TYR A 150 -5.41 -2.40 14.79
C TYR A 150 -4.34 -2.26 15.87
N PHE A 151 -3.31 -3.11 15.87
CA PHE A 151 -2.33 -3.16 16.96
C PHE A 151 -1.12 -2.24 16.74
N CYS A 152 -0.68 -2.06 15.49
CA CYS A 152 0.59 -1.38 15.21
C CYS A 152 0.43 0.10 14.83
N LEU A 153 -0.72 0.57 14.32
CA LEU A 153 -0.87 1.98 13.98
C LEU A 153 -1.07 2.86 15.23
N PRO A 154 -0.35 4.01 15.31
CA PRO A 154 -0.43 4.92 16.45
C PRO A 154 -1.62 5.87 16.35
N PHE A 155 -2.83 5.39 16.57
CA PHE A 155 -4.03 6.23 16.59
C PHE A 155 -4.05 7.19 17.78
N LYS A 156 -4.55 8.42 17.56
CA LYS A 156 -4.71 9.43 18.63
C LYS A 156 -5.79 9.06 19.64
N SER A 157 -6.80 8.29 19.23
CA SER A 157 -7.87 7.83 20.11
C SER A 157 -8.31 6.40 19.76
N ARG A 158 -8.82 5.70 20.77
CA ARG A 158 -9.40 4.36 20.58
C ARG A 158 -10.58 4.38 19.62
N LYS A 159 -11.41 5.43 19.65
CA LYS A 159 -12.55 5.61 18.74
C LYS A 159 -12.09 5.68 17.27
N ASN A 160 -10.99 6.39 16.98
CA ASN A 160 -10.44 6.44 15.62
C ASN A 160 -9.98 5.05 15.17
N ARG A 161 -9.30 4.31 16.07
CA ARG A 161 -8.84 2.97 15.81
C ARG A 161 -10.01 2.05 15.45
N VAL A 162 -11.06 2.02 16.29
CA VAL A 162 -12.25 1.20 16.05
C VAL A 162 -12.94 1.58 14.75
N LEU A 163 -13.21 2.87 14.52
CA LEU A 163 -13.84 3.37 13.30
C LEU A 163 -13.11 2.89 12.05
N THR A 164 -11.81 3.17 11.97
CA THR A 164 -11.03 2.85 10.77
C THR A 164 -10.80 1.35 10.59
N THR A 165 -10.73 0.58 11.68
CA THR A 165 -10.70 -0.88 11.62
C THR A 165 -12.00 -1.43 11.04
N LEU A 166 -13.16 -0.98 11.51
CA LEU A 166 -14.45 -1.40 10.96
C LEU A 166 -14.58 -1.04 9.48
N LEU A 167 -14.16 0.18 9.10
CA LEU A 167 -14.14 0.59 7.68
C LEU A 167 -13.20 -0.27 6.85
N LEU A 168 -12.05 -0.72 7.38
CA LEU A 168 -11.17 -1.68 6.70
C LEU A 168 -11.89 -3.01 6.47
N LEU A 169 -12.52 -3.57 7.49
CA LEU A 169 -13.15 -4.90 7.40
C LEU A 169 -14.32 -4.98 6.41
N ILE A 170 -15.08 -3.88 6.25
CA ILE A 170 -16.19 -3.83 5.26
C ILE A 170 -15.75 -3.42 3.87
N SER A 171 -14.47 -3.07 3.68
CA SER A 171 -13.97 -2.53 2.42
C SER A 171 -13.95 -3.60 1.32
N PRO A 172 -14.66 -3.41 0.20
CA PRO A 172 -14.56 -4.28 -0.98
C PRO A 172 -13.12 -4.43 -1.48
N VAL A 173 -12.35 -3.36 -1.41
CA VAL A 173 -10.91 -3.36 -1.75
C VAL A 173 -10.13 -4.34 -0.89
N TYR A 174 -10.35 -4.34 0.43
CA TYR A 174 -9.64 -5.23 1.34
C TYR A 174 -10.07 -6.69 1.18
N ILE A 175 -11.37 -6.92 0.98
CA ILE A 175 -11.90 -8.26 0.69
C ILE A 175 -11.30 -8.79 -0.62
N TYR A 176 -11.21 -7.95 -1.67
CA TYR A 176 -10.56 -8.32 -2.93
C TYR A 176 -9.09 -8.72 -2.71
N GLU A 177 -8.30 -7.94 -1.97
CA GLU A 177 -6.90 -8.26 -1.68
C GLU A 177 -6.73 -9.62 -0.99
N ILE A 178 -7.65 -9.97 -0.07
CA ILE A 178 -7.64 -11.28 0.57
C ILE A 178 -7.96 -12.37 -0.44
N MET A 179 -8.98 -12.18 -1.28
CA MET A 179 -9.39 -13.19 -2.27
C MET A 179 -8.31 -13.48 -3.32
N VAL A 180 -7.58 -12.45 -3.76
CA VAL A 180 -6.48 -12.61 -4.75
C VAL A 180 -5.11 -12.85 -4.12
N ARG A 181 -5.01 -13.04 -2.80
CA ARG A 181 -3.78 -13.25 -2.02
C ARG A 181 -2.72 -12.17 -2.29
N SER A 182 -3.17 -10.93 -2.43
CA SER A 182 -2.28 -9.80 -2.73
C SER A 182 -1.57 -9.28 -1.48
N THR A 183 -0.42 -8.66 -1.68
CA THR A 183 0.42 -8.11 -0.61
C THR A 183 0.40 -6.58 -0.57
N ILE A 184 -0.30 -5.92 -1.49
CA ILE A 184 -0.17 -4.47 -1.72
C ILE A 184 -0.64 -3.68 -0.49
N ILE A 185 -1.81 -4.01 0.07
CA ILE A 185 -2.31 -3.34 1.29
C ILE A 185 -1.34 -3.55 2.45
N THR A 186 -0.84 -4.78 2.63
CA THR A 186 0.10 -5.10 3.73
C THR A 186 1.38 -4.29 3.59
N ASN A 187 1.98 -4.23 2.41
CA ASN A 187 3.19 -3.45 2.15
C ASN A 187 2.94 -1.94 2.34
N SER A 188 1.83 -1.42 1.82
CA SER A 188 1.44 -0.02 2.01
C SER A 188 1.20 0.31 3.48
N LEU A 189 0.65 -0.64 4.24
CA LEU A 189 0.43 -0.49 5.68
C LEU A 189 1.75 -0.46 6.46
N ILE A 190 2.72 -1.31 6.11
CA ILE A 190 4.02 -1.32 6.78
C ILE A 190 4.72 0.04 6.61
N ILE A 191 4.71 0.63 5.40
CA ILE A 191 5.28 1.96 5.18
C ILE A 191 4.48 3.06 5.91
N LEU A 192 3.16 2.93 6.01
CA LEU A 192 2.33 3.84 6.79
C LEU A 192 2.64 3.75 8.29
N ILE A 193 2.83 2.55 8.84
CA ILE A 193 3.26 2.33 10.22
C ILE A 193 4.59 3.03 10.44
N TRP A 194 5.60 2.78 9.57
CA TRP A 194 6.89 3.45 9.65
C TRP A 194 6.74 4.97 9.63
N ALA A 195 6.02 5.53 8.66
CA ALA A 195 5.86 6.98 8.50
C ALA A 195 5.18 7.61 9.72
N THR A 196 4.13 6.98 10.27
CA THR A 196 3.37 7.51 11.40
C THR A 196 4.15 7.43 12.72
N TYR A 197 4.91 6.37 12.95
CA TYR A 197 5.78 6.27 14.12
C TYR A 197 6.94 7.24 14.04
N PHE A 198 7.61 7.33 12.90
CA PHE A 198 8.74 8.23 12.73
C PHE A 198 8.33 9.70 12.86
N VAL A 199 7.22 10.07 12.24
CA VAL A 199 6.66 11.43 12.36
C VAL A 199 6.25 11.77 13.79
N ARG A 200 5.71 10.82 14.54
CA ARG A 200 5.14 11.07 15.86
C ARG A 200 6.13 10.92 17.01
N PHE A 201 7.00 9.92 16.91
CA PHE A 201 7.89 9.51 18.00
C PHE A 201 9.37 9.62 17.65
N GLY A 202 9.69 10.01 16.41
CA GLY A 202 11.06 10.10 15.93
C GLY A 202 11.88 11.08 16.77
N ARG A 203 12.88 10.56 17.46
CA ARG A 203 13.92 11.36 18.11
C ARG A 203 15.17 11.27 17.26
N TRP A 204 15.79 12.41 16.98
CA TRP A 204 16.99 12.48 16.18
C TRP A 204 18.26 12.20 17.02
N ASN A 205 18.27 11.10 17.78
CA ASN A 205 19.49 10.57 18.38
C ASN A 205 20.15 9.55 17.43
N ALA A 206 21.43 9.23 17.65
CA ALA A 206 22.20 8.38 16.74
C ALA A 206 21.57 6.99 16.54
N SER A 207 21.16 6.33 17.63
CA SER A 207 20.55 5.00 17.57
C SER A 207 19.22 5.01 16.82
N THR A 208 18.34 5.98 17.12
CA THR A 208 17.03 6.10 16.44
C THR A 208 17.22 6.40 14.96
N VAL A 209 18.17 7.27 14.59
CA VAL A 209 18.50 7.57 13.19
C VAL A 209 18.97 6.31 12.48
N PHE A 210 19.86 5.53 13.08
CA PHE A 210 20.39 4.30 12.49
C PHE A 210 19.31 3.26 12.27
N PHE A 211 18.52 2.90 13.31
CA PHE A 211 17.48 1.87 13.19
C PHE A 211 16.35 2.30 12.23
N ASN A 212 15.97 3.57 12.23
CA ASN A 212 14.99 4.06 11.27
C ASN A 212 15.53 4.06 9.84
N ALA A 213 16.81 4.37 9.64
CA ALA A 213 17.45 4.32 8.34
C ALA A 213 17.55 2.89 7.81
N LEU A 214 17.93 1.93 8.68
CA LEU A 214 17.94 0.50 8.37
C LEU A 214 16.55 0.03 7.91
N LEU A 215 15.55 0.21 8.76
CA LEU A 215 14.20 -0.22 8.47
C LEU A 215 13.68 0.43 7.18
N PHE A 216 13.97 1.72 7.00
CA PHE A 216 13.55 2.44 5.82
C PHE A 216 14.24 1.91 4.55
N GLY A 217 15.56 1.72 4.56
CA GLY A 217 16.29 1.15 3.42
C GLY A 217 15.74 -0.22 3.00
N MET A 218 15.39 -1.06 3.98
CA MET A 218 14.73 -2.34 3.74
C MET A 218 13.32 -2.17 3.16
N LEU A 219 12.50 -1.27 3.70
CA LEU A 219 11.14 -1.05 3.21
C LEU A 219 11.12 -0.45 1.79
N LEU A 220 12.04 0.47 1.48
CA LEU A 220 12.22 0.98 0.14
C LEU A 220 12.59 -0.15 -0.85
N ASN A 221 13.29 -1.17 -0.35
CA ASN A 221 13.64 -2.38 -1.09
C ASN A 221 12.47 -3.38 -1.20
N THR A 222 11.22 -2.92 -1.05
CA THR A 222 10.02 -3.69 -1.40
C THR A 222 9.39 -3.14 -2.67
N ARG A 223 9.20 -1.81 -2.76
CA ARG A 223 8.61 -1.14 -3.92
C ARG A 223 9.14 0.29 -4.06
N ASN A 224 9.52 0.67 -5.26
CA ASN A 224 10.09 1.99 -5.57
C ASN A 224 9.15 3.15 -5.20
N VAL A 225 7.84 2.96 -5.33
CA VAL A 225 6.83 3.98 -5.04
C VAL A 225 6.89 4.49 -3.60
N PHE A 226 7.45 3.71 -2.68
CA PHE A 226 7.59 4.10 -1.27
C PHE A 226 8.63 5.20 -1.03
N ILE A 227 9.38 5.59 -2.07
CA ILE A 227 10.21 6.81 -2.02
C ILE A 227 9.39 8.09 -1.76
N ILE A 228 8.10 8.12 -2.14
CA ILE A 228 7.24 9.30 -2.05
C ILE A 228 7.11 9.84 -0.61
N PRO A 229 6.62 9.09 0.39
CA PRO A 229 6.49 9.60 1.76
C PRO A 229 7.83 10.00 2.36
N VAL A 230 8.91 9.40 1.90
CA VAL A 230 10.26 9.65 2.37
C VAL A 230 10.82 10.96 1.86
N LEU A 231 10.65 11.22 0.57
CA LEU A 231 11.04 12.50 -0.01
C LEU A 231 10.28 13.64 0.66
N ILE A 232 8.96 13.50 0.82
CA ILE A 232 8.15 14.50 1.52
C ILE A 232 8.69 14.74 2.94
N TYR A 233 8.98 13.65 3.67
CA TYR A 233 9.52 13.70 5.03
C TYR A 233 10.91 14.34 5.07
N GLY A 234 11.83 13.89 4.24
CA GLY A 234 13.21 14.39 4.18
C GLY A 234 13.26 15.87 3.84
N VAL A 235 12.55 16.29 2.78
CA VAL A 235 12.50 17.70 2.35
C VAL A 235 11.86 18.59 3.41
N TYR A 236 10.77 18.14 4.04
CA TYR A 236 10.15 18.87 5.16
C TYR A 236 11.15 19.20 6.27
N TYR A 237 11.98 18.24 6.70
CA TYR A 237 12.97 18.48 7.74
C TYR A 237 14.17 19.31 7.29
N VAL A 238 14.63 19.14 6.04
CA VAL A 238 15.70 19.95 5.47
C VAL A 238 15.29 21.43 5.39
N CYS A 239 14.08 21.73 4.88
CA CYS A 239 13.57 23.09 4.75
C CYS A 239 13.37 23.79 6.11
N ARG A 240 13.17 23.03 7.19
CA ARG A 240 13.01 23.57 8.55
C ARG A 240 14.32 23.84 9.28
N LYS A 241 15.48 23.64 8.62
CA LYS A 241 16.83 23.82 9.18
C LYS A 241 17.09 23.05 10.50
N GLN A 242 16.26 22.06 10.80
CA GLN A 242 16.43 21.22 11.96
C GLN A 242 17.19 19.97 11.56
N THR A 243 18.36 19.77 12.12
CA THR A 243 19.07 18.48 12.05
C THR A 243 19.62 18.05 10.68
N GLN A 244 20.07 18.98 9.82
CA GLN A 244 20.58 18.67 8.47
C GLN A 244 21.59 17.51 8.43
N MET A 245 22.62 17.54 9.30
CA MET A 245 23.61 16.45 9.37
C MET A 245 23.00 15.09 9.71
N LYS A 246 21.99 15.05 10.58
CA LYS A 246 21.33 13.78 10.95
C LYS A 246 20.47 13.26 9.80
N ILE A 247 19.87 14.13 8.99
CA ILE A 247 19.14 13.75 7.79
C ILE A 247 20.10 13.19 6.75
N LEU A 248 21.25 13.81 6.54
CA LEU A 248 22.28 13.30 5.63
C LEU A 248 22.75 11.91 6.06
N TRP A 249 23.07 11.73 7.34
CA TRP A 249 23.42 10.42 7.89
C TRP A 249 22.29 9.39 7.72
N TRP A 250 21.06 9.78 8.00
CA TRP A 250 19.91 8.92 7.81
C TRP A 250 19.75 8.48 6.35
N SER A 251 19.86 9.44 5.41
CA SER A 251 19.77 9.15 3.97
C SER A 251 20.91 8.23 3.52
N PHE A 252 22.14 8.51 3.94
CA PHE A 252 23.31 7.71 3.60
C PHE A 252 23.18 6.26 4.08
N VAL A 253 22.82 6.06 5.35
CA VAL A 253 22.62 4.73 5.93
C VAL A 253 21.46 4.01 5.22
N SER A 254 20.35 4.71 4.90
CA SER A 254 19.22 4.12 4.17
C SER A 254 19.63 3.64 2.78
N ILE A 255 20.45 4.41 2.06
CA ILE A 255 20.96 4.02 0.73
C ILE A 255 21.85 2.79 0.83
N ILE A 256 22.74 2.73 1.84
CA ILE A 256 23.59 1.54 2.06
C ILE A 256 22.71 0.29 2.25
N PHE A 257 21.72 0.35 3.12
CA PHE A 257 20.82 -0.78 3.35
C PHE A 257 19.95 -1.12 2.13
N PHE A 258 19.51 -0.11 1.38
CA PHE A 258 18.82 -0.34 0.11
C PHE A 258 19.71 -1.09 -0.87
N LEU A 259 20.96 -0.67 -1.05
CA LEU A 259 21.89 -1.28 -1.98
C LEU A 259 22.45 -2.63 -1.49
N SER A 260 22.44 -2.89 -0.19
CA SER A 260 23.04 -4.12 0.38
C SER A 260 22.37 -5.40 -0.17
N LEU A 261 21.06 -5.40 -0.37
CA LEU A 261 20.35 -6.55 -0.92
C LEU A 261 20.65 -6.75 -2.41
N TYR A 262 20.82 -5.68 -3.17
CA TYR A 262 21.27 -5.77 -4.58
C TYR A 262 22.73 -6.24 -4.67
N ALA A 263 23.57 -5.77 -3.76
CA ALA A 263 24.96 -6.25 -3.66
C ALA A 263 25.02 -7.75 -3.30
N LEU A 264 24.13 -8.21 -2.42
CA LEU A 264 24.00 -9.64 -2.10
C LEU A 264 23.57 -10.45 -3.33
N LEU A 265 22.57 -9.99 -4.07
CA LEU A 265 22.16 -10.63 -5.34
C LEU A 265 23.33 -10.70 -6.33
N ALA A 266 24.06 -9.59 -6.50
CA ALA A 266 25.21 -9.54 -7.39
C ALA A 266 26.37 -10.46 -6.94
N ALA A 267 26.58 -10.61 -5.64
CA ALA A 267 27.58 -11.51 -5.09
C ALA A 267 27.24 -12.99 -5.33
N VAL A 268 25.95 -13.36 -5.30
CA VAL A 268 25.50 -14.75 -5.46
C VAL A 268 25.35 -15.12 -6.94
N TRP A 269 24.74 -14.26 -7.75
CA TRP A 269 24.37 -14.59 -9.15
C TRP A 269 25.09 -13.76 -10.22
N GLY A 270 26.04 -12.91 -9.83
CA GLY A 270 26.81 -12.07 -10.75
C GLY A 270 26.20 -10.68 -10.98
N VAL A 271 27.10 -9.71 -11.19
CA VAL A 271 26.74 -8.30 -11.42
C VAL A 271 25.97 -8.12 -12.73
N GLU A 272 26.34 -8.88 -13.77
CA GLU A 272 25.72 -8.80 -15.10
C GLU A 272 24.22 -9.09 -15.03
N ASN A 273 23.82 -10.17 -14.35
CA ASN A 273 22.42 -10.52 -14.17
C ASN A 273 21.64 -9.43 -13.46
N VAL A 274 22.20 -8.82 -12.39
CA VAL A 274 21.56 -7.76 -11.64
C VAL A 274 21.43 -6.46 -12.45
N LEU A 275 22.37 -6.16 -13.35
CA LEU A 275 22.30 -4.99 -14.21
C LEU A 275 21.30 -5.17 -15.35
N GLU A 276 21.25 -6.36 -15.94
CA GLU A 276 20.36 -6.68 -17.07
C GLU A 276 18.90 -6.83 -16.63
N TYR A 277 18.67 -7.60 -15.56
CA TYR A 277 17.33 -7.88 -15.01
C TYR A 277 17.13 -7.21 -13.65
N ASN A 278 17.13 -5.89 -13.67
CA ASN A 278 17.04 -5.07 -12.48
C ASN A 278 15.58 -4.75 -12.13
N PRO A 279 15.06 -5.20 -10.98
CA PRO A 279 13.68 -4.93 -10.57
C PRO A 279 13.39 -3.43 -10.42
N PHE A 280 14.39 -2.61 -10.13
CA PHE A 280 14.19 -1.16 -10.08
C PHE A 280 13.82 -0.60 -11.47
N ARG A 281 14.47 -1.06 -12.52
CA ARG A 281 14.15 -0.69 -13.89
C ARG A 281 12.77 -1.23 -14.27
N VAL A 282 12.50 -2.51 -14.01
CA VAL A 282 11.20 -3.13 -14.28
C VAL A 282 10.06 -2.34 -13.64
N GLN A 283 10.16 -1.99 -12.35
CA GLN A 283 9.13 -1.21 -11.67
C GLN A 283 8.98 0.23 -12.20
N SER A 284 10.05 0.84 -12.70
CA SER A 284 10.01 2.23 -13.17
C SER A 284 9.54 2.36 -14.63
N GLU A 285 9.74 1.33 -15.45
CA GLU A 285 9.44 1.37 -16.88
C GLU A 285 8.14 0.63 -17.26
N MET A 286 7.66 -0.28 -16.41
CA MET A 286 6.53 -1.17 -16.73
C MET A 286 5.18 -0.45 -16.93
N ILE A 287 4.99 0.72 -16.35
CA ILE A 287 3.63 1.28 -16.17
C ILE A 287 3.49 2.67 -16.76
N ILE A 288 4.52 3.51 -16.60
CA ILE A 288 4.51 4.90 -17.08
C ILE A 288 5.89 5.27 -17.62
N PRO A 289 5.97 6.20 -18.58
CA PRO A 289 7.24 6.64 -19.10
C PRO A 289 8.09 7.30 -18.00
N ALA A 290 9.40 7.15 -18.12
CA ALA A 290 10.36 7.64 -17.11
C ALA A 290 10.18 9.12 -16.76
N TRP A 291 9.85 9.97 -17.74
CA TRP A 291 9.60 11.42 -17.49
C TRP A 291 8.42 11.66 -16.53
N LEU A 292 7.37 10.84 -16.62
CA LEU A 292 6.20 10.95 -15.73
C LEU A 292 6.55 10.49 -14.31
N SER A 293 7.33 9.40 -14.18
CA SER A 293 7.87 8.95 -12.88
C SER A 293 8.73 10.03 -12.22
N VAL A 294 9.63 10.66 -12.99
CA VAL A 294 10.46 11.79 -12.51
C VAL A 294 9.58 12.97 -12.08
N THR A 295 8.53 13.28 -12.84
CA THR A 295 7.59 14.35 -12.49
C THR A 295 6.88 14.08 -11.16
N ILE A 296 6.44 12.85 -10.91
CA ILE A 296 5.81 12.47 -9.63
C ILE A 296 6.78 12.60 -8.47
N VAL A 297 8.03 12.16 -8.65
CA VAL A 297 9.11 12.34 -7.66
C VAL A 297 9.36 13.83 -7.39
N PHE A 298 9.41 14.66 -8.42
CA PHE A 298 9.55 16.12 -8.28
C PHE A 298 8.37 16.73 -7.51
N ILE A 299 7.13 16.34 -7.81
CA ILE A 299 5.95 16.77 -7.07
C ILE A 299 6.06 16.38 -5.59
N ALA A 300 6.59 15.21 -5.25
CA ALA A 300 6.81 14.79 -3.87
C ALA A 300 7.83 15.70 -3.15
N VAL A 301 8.91 16.06 -3.82
CA VAL A 301 9.92 17.02 -3.31
C VAL A 301 9.29 18.38 -3.05
N VAL A 302 8.56 18.91 -4.03
CA VAL A 302 7.88 20.21 -3.91
C VAL A 302 6.85 20.18 -2.77
N ALA A 303 6.04 19.12 -2.68
CA ALA A 303 5.09 18.95 -1.59
C ALA A 303 5.77 18.97 -0.21
N GLY A 304 6.93 18.31 -0.07
CA GLY A 304 7.72 18.33 1.17
C GLY A 304 8.12 19.75 1.61
N ALA A 305 8.47 20.64 0.67
CA ALA A 305 8.81 22.02 0.95
C ALA A 305 7.59 22.84 1.46
N PHE A 306 6.39 22.54 0.95
CA PHE A 306 5.14 23.22 1.35
C PHE A 306 4.46 22.64 2.58
N VAL A 307 4.86 21.49 3.09
CA VAL A 307 4.31 20.90 4.31
C VAL A 307 4.56 21.82 5.51
N LYS A 308 3.50 22.28 6.16
CA LYS A 308 3.60 23.16 7.34
C LYS A 308 3.77 22.41 8.66
N LYS A 309 3.16 21.22 8.79
CA LYS A 309 3.19 20.38 10.01
C LYS A 309 3.52 18.94 9.61
N SER A 310 4.34 18.27 10.40
CA SER A 310 4.71 16.87 10.16
C SER A 310 3.52 15.93 10.02
N GLU A 311 2.42 16.19 10.74
CA GLU A 311 1.18 15.41 10.63
C GLU A 311 0.55 15.44 9.22
N ASN A 312 0.85 16.45 8.42
CA ASN A 312 0.33 16.59 7.07
C ASN A 312 1.11 15.74 6.04
N ILE A 313 2.28 15.21 6.41
CA ILE A 313 3.08 14.35 5.52
C ILE A 313 2.27 13.16 5.04
N VAL A 314 1.51 12.53 5.95
CA VAL A 314 0.63 11.39 5.64
C VAL A 314 -0.43 11.78 4.59
N PHE A 315 -1.00 12.99 4.69
CA PHE A 315 -2.00 13.47 3.74
C PHE A 315 -1.38 13.76 2.35
N TYR A 316 -0.23 14.45 2.31
CA TYR A 316 0.45 14.70 1.04
C TYR A 316 0.94 13.41 0.38
N SER A 317 1.41 12.44 1.16
CA SER A 317 1.74 11.11 0.65
C SER A 317 0.53 10.41 0.03
N CYS A 318 -0.62 10.44 0.72
CA CYS A 318 -1.89 9.92 0.23
C CYS A 318 -2.26 10.54 -1.13
N LEU A 319 -2.20 11.87 -1.21
CA LEU A 319 -2.57 12.61 -2.41
C LEU A 319 -1.64 12.29 -3.59
N ILE A 320 -0.32 12.21 -3.36
CA ILE A 320 0.64 11.93 -4.43
C ILE A 320 0.54 10.47 -4.90
N PHE A 321 0.31 9.52 -4.00
CA PHE A 321 -0.01 8.15 -4.41
C PHE A 321 -1.27 8.09 -5.28
N PHE A 322 -2.30 8.85 -4.93
CA PHE A 322 -3.51 8.94 -5.73
C PHE A 322 -3.23 9.56 -7.10
N ILE A 323 -2.51 10.69 -7.16
CA ILE A 323 -2.10 11.33 -8.40
C ILE A 323 -1.27 10.37 -9.26
N SER A 324 -0.33 9.64 -8.66
CA SER A 324 0.48 8.65 -9.37
C SER A 324 -0.39 7.58 -10.03
N ALA A 325 -1.28 6.95 -9.28
CA ALA A 325 -2.20 5.93 -9.81
C ALA A 325 -3.13 6.50 -10.89
N PHE A 326 -3.65 7.70 -10.68
CA PHE A 326 -4.54 8.37 -11.65
C PHE A 326 -3.79 8.78 -12.92
N SER A 327 -2.56 9.26 -12.80
CA SER A 327 -1.70 9.57 -13.95
C SER A 327 -1.37 8.32 -14.77
N THR A 328 -1.14 7.19 -14.10
CA THR A 328 -0.96 5.90 -14.78
C THR A 328 -2.22 5.51 -15.56
N TYR A 329 -3.39 5.63 -14.93
CA TYR A 329 -4.67 5.36 -15.61
C TYR A 329 -4.87 6.25 -16.84
N LEU A 330 -4.63 7.55 -16.72
CA LEU A 330 -4.72 8.48 -17.85
C LEU A 330 -3.73 8.11 -18.96
N TRP A 331 -2.50 7.82 -18.60
CA TRP A 331 -1.47 7.41 -19.57
C TRP A 331 -1.91 6.16 -20.34
N THR A 332 -2.34 5.11 -19.65
CA THR A 332 -2.87 3.89 -20.27
C THR A 332 -4.06 4.21 -21.18
N SER A 333 -5.01 5.04 -20.68
CA SER A 333 -6.22 5.38 -21.43
C SER A 333 -5.96 6.18 -22.72
N PHE A 334 -4.89 6.97 -22.77
CA PHE A 334 -4.50 7.69 -23.98
C PHE A 334 -3.81 6.81 -25.05
N HIS A 335 -3.31 5.64 -24.64
CA HIS A 335 -2.64 4.69 -25.52
C HIS A 335 -3.54 3.50 -25.89
N ASP A 336 -4.66 3.34 -25.24
CA ASP A 336 -5.64 2.31 -25.48
C ASP A 336 -6.75 2.78 -26.46
N GLU A 337 -7.55 1.82 -26.94
CA GLU A 337 -8.67 2.07 -27.85
C GLU A 337 -9.74 2.98 -27.25
N SER A 338 -9.95 2.95 -25.90
CA SER A 338 -10.89 3.78 -25.18
C SER A 338 -10.62 3.83 -23.68
N PHE A 339 -11.11 4.89 -23.01
CA PHE A 339 -11.04 5.01 -21.55
C PHE A 339 -11.74 3.85 -20.81
N SER A 340 -12.85 3.35 -21.36
CA SER A 340 -13.58 2.22 -20.77
C SER A 340 -12.79 0.91 -20.90
N TYR A 341 -12.17 0.67 -22.04
CA TYR A 341 -11.34 -0.51 -22.28
C TYR A 341 -10.08 -0.49 -21.38
N ALA A 342 -9.39 0.65 -21.33
CA ALA A 342 -8.28 0.84 -20.42
C ALA A 342 -8.67 0.51 -18.96
N TYR A 343 -9.81 1.04 -18.50
CA TYR A 343 -10.29 0.84 -17.14
C TYR A 343 -10.63 -0.63 -16.85
N LEU A 344 -11.34 -1.30 -17.74
CA LEU A 344 -11.85 -2.66 -17.50
C LEU A 344 -10.77 -3.72 -17.67
N GLU A 345 -9.89 -3.58 -18.65
CA GLU A 345 -8.97 -4.65 -19.07
C GLU A 345 -7.50 -4.37 -18.70
N HIS A 346 -6.96 -3.21 -19.08
CA HIS A 346 -5.52 -2.98 -19.04
C HIS A 346 -5.02 -2.34 -17.74
N PHE A 347 -5.76 -1.36 -17.19
CA PHE A 347 -5.28 -0.65 -16.00
C PHE A 347 -5.48 -1.48 -14.72
N ASP A 348 -4.40 -1.72 -14.01
CA ASP A 348 -4.47 -2.34 -12.68
C ASP A 348 -4.88 -1.32 -11.61
N ILE A 349 -6.17 -1.31 -11.24
CA ILE A 349 -6.68 -0.40 -10.22
C ILE A 349 -6.09 -0.62 -8.83
N THR A 350 -5.33 -1.71 -8.62
CA THR A 350 -4.65 -1.95 -7.34
C THR A 350 -3.57 -0.91 -7.03
N TYR A 351 -3.11 -0.13 -8.01
CA TYR A 351 -2.23 1.01 -7.74
C TYR A 351 -2.84 2.08 -6.83
N PHE A 352 -4.17 2.20 -6.79
CA PHE A 352 -4.84 3.09 -5.83
C PHE A 352 -4.71 2.61 -4.37
N LEU A 353 -4.32 1.36 -4.12
CA LEU A 353 -4.18 0.80 -2.78
C LEU A 353 -3.08 1.47 -1.94
N PHE A 354 -2.07 2.04 -2.59
CA PHE A 354 -1.07 2.83 -1.88
C PHE A 354 -1.70 4.08 -1.25
N SER A 355 -2.60 4.74 -1.95
CA SER A 355 -3.36 5.87 -1.43
C SER A 355 -4.44 5.44 -0.42
N TYR A 356 -5.06 4.28 -0.64
CA TYR A 356 -6.16 3.75 0.17
C TYR A 356 -5.81 3.64 1.66
N THR A 357 -4.68 3.02 2.00
CA THR A 357 -4.27 2.83 3.40
C THR A 357 -4.02 4.16 4.11
N PHE A 358 -3.41 5.12 3.42
CA PHE A 358 -3.16 6.47 3.94
C PHE A 358 -4.46 7.25 4.09
N ALA A 359 -5.38 7.17 3.13
CA ALA A 359 -6.70 7.80 3.20
C ALA A 359 -7.50 7.26 4.40
N LEU A 360 -7.59 5.95 4.54
CA LEU A 360 -8.31 5.30 5.64
C LEU A 360 -7.77 5.72 7.02
N TYR A 361 -6.44 5.82 7.19
CA TYR A 361 -5.82 6.28 8.45
C TYR A 361 -6.19 7.72 8.81
N LEU A 362 -6.42 8.57 7.83
CA LEU A 362 -6.77 9.99 8.02
C LEU A 362 -8.23 10.23 8.37
N ILE A 363 -9.12 9.24 8.20
CA ILE A 363 -10.53 9.35 8.57
C ILE A 363 -10.66 9.48 10.09
N LYS A 364 -11.48 10.44 10.52
CA LYS A 364 -11.71 10.71 11.95
C LYS A 364 -13.21 10.82 12.26
N PRO A 365 -13.62 10.44 13.49
CA PRO A 365 -15.02 10.48 13.91
C PRO A 365 -15.68 11.86 13.81
N GLU A 366 -14.91 12.92 13.93
CA GLU A 366 -15.40 14.31 13.90
C GLU A 366 -16.07 14.69 12.58
N ILE A 367 -15.80 13.96 11.49
CA ILE A 367 -16.47 14.15 10.20
C ILE A 367 -17.96 13.82 10.31
N CYS A 368 -18.31 12.83 11.12
CA CYS A 368 -19.66 12.29 11.26
C CYS A 368 -20.61 13.25 12.03
N ILE A 369 -20.06 14.06 12.93
CA ILE A 369 -20.87 14.98 13.75
C ILE A 369 -21.42 16.14 12.89
N LYS A 370 -20.72 16.50 11.82
CA LYS A 370 -21.11 17.60 10.90
C LYS A 370 -22.02 17.16 9.74
N VAL A 371 -22.21 15.86 9.54
CA VAL A 371 -23.13 15.27 8.54
C VAL A 371 -24.50 14.94 9.15
N ARG A 372 -24.75 15.28 10.42
CA ARG A 372 -26.12 15.25 10.95
C ARG A 372 -26.93 16.34 10.23
N LEU A 373 -27.63 15.90 9.20
CA LEU A 373 -28.80 16.54 8.61
C LEU A 373 -29.85 16.79 9.68
#